data_ef0f08d479390f5c6dbd294f89393a7b
#
_entry.id   ef0f08d479390f5c6dbd294f89393a7b
#
_cell.length_a   1.000
_cell.length_b   1.000
_cell.length_c   1.000
_cell.angle_alpha   90.00
_cell.angle_beta   90.00
_cell.angle_gamma   90.00
#
_symmetry.space_group_name_H-M   'P 1'
#
loop_
_entity.id
_entity.type
_entity.pdbx_description
1 polymer ?
#
loop_
_entity_poly.entity_id
_entity_poly.type
_entity_poly.pdbx_seq_one_letter_code
_entity_poly.pdbx_strand_id
1 'polypeptide(L)'
;MDVAVHELAHHIEHDHPEVLDASKAFLSRRVRGGPLMSLNTLVGSGYDRDEVAYRSNWTERGGIPYSGKVYGPSLRDATATELISTGLERLLREPTDFLAQDADYLLFLVLTLQSMPP
;
A
#
# COMPACT_ATOMS: atom_id res chain seq x y z
N MET A 1 -14.86 -2.35 -1.61
CA MET A 1 -13.85 -1.49 -2.27
C MET A 1 -14.56 -0.33 -2.96
N ASP A 2 -14.09 0.88 -2.74
CA ASP A 2 -14.56 2.04 -3.51
C ASP A 2 -13.76 2.12 -4.81
N VAL A 3 -14.39 1.79 -5.92
CA VAL A 3 -13.73 1.73 -7.24
C VAL A 3 -13.18 3.10 -7.65
N ALA A 4 -13.92 4.18 -7.38
CA ALA A 4 -13.49 5.52 -7.74
C ALA A 4 -12.24 5.95 -6.96
N VAL A 5 -12.20 5.68 -5.66
CA VAL A 5 -11.03 5.97 -4.80
C VAL A 5 -9.84 5.13 -5.24
N HIS A 6 -10.06 3.87 -5.54
CA HIS A 6 -9.02 2.95 -5.98
C HIS A 6 -8.38 3.42 -7.30
N GLU A 7 -9.19 3.77 -8.28
CA GLU A 7 -8.72 4.28 -9.57
C GLU A 7 -7.97 5.62 -9.41
N LEU A 8 -8.51 6.53 -8.60
CA LEU A 8 -7.84 7.81 -8.32
C LEU A 8 -6.45 7.59 -7.73
N ALA A 9 -6.32 6.66 -6.79
CA ALA A 9 -5.04 6.36 -6.15
C ALA A 9 -4.00 5.85 -7.15
N HIS A 10 -4.42 4.98 -8.08
CA HIS A 10 -3.52 4.49 -9.12
C HIS A 10 -3.10 5.60 -10.09
N HIS A 11 -4.02 6.50 -10.46
CA HIS A 11 -3.68 7.68 -11.27
C HIS A 11 -2.68 8.59 -10.55
N ILE A 12 -2.87 8.83 -9.26
CA ILE A 12 -1.92 9.62 -8.45
C ILE A 12 -0.52 9.01 -8.52
N GLU A 13 -0.40 7.74 -8.27
CA GLU A 13 0.89 7.05 -8.27
C GLU A 13 1.53 7.04 -9.66
N HIS A 14 0.74 6.84 -10.71
CA HIS A 14 1.20 6.82 -12.10
C HIS A 14 1.66 8.20 -12.57
N ASP A 15 0.90 9.25 -12.26
CA ASP A 15 1.16 10.61 -12.74
C ASP A 15 2.20 11.36 -11.91
N HIS A 16 2.52 10.87 -10.70
CA HIS A 16 3.46 11.47 -9.77
C HIS A 16 4.53 10.46 -9.36
N PRO A 17 5.65 10.35 -10.12
CA PRO A 17 6.71 9.39 -9.81
C PRO A 17 7.24 9.49 -8.38
N GLU A 18 7.24 10.68 -7.80
CA GLU A 18 7.65 10.91 -6.41
C GLU A 18 6.75 10.20 -5.41
N VAL A 19 5.47 10.01 -5.75
CA VAL A 19 4.54 9.24 -4.90
C VAL A 19 4.89 7.75 -4.94
N LEU A 20 5.19 7.21 -6.11
CA LEU A 20 5.66 5.83 -6.22
C LEU A 20 6.97 5.62 -5.46
N ASP A 21 7.92 6.56 -5.59
CA ASP A 21 9.19 6.49 -4.87
C ASP A 21 8.97 6.52 -3.36
N ALA A 22 8.09 7.39 -2.88
CA ALA A 22 7.74 7.46 -1.45
C ALA A 22 7.09 6.18 -0.97
N SER A 23 6.20 5.59 -1.76
CA SER A 23 5.54 4.31 -1.45
C SER A 23 6.55 3.18 -1.34
N LYS A 24 7.50 3.10 -2.26
CA LYS A 24 8.58 2.11 -2.25
C LYS A 24 9.48 2.28 -1.03
N ALA A 25 9.82 3.52 -0.68
CA ALA A 25 10.63 3.82 0.50
C ALA A 25 9.92 3.42 1.80
N PHE A 26 8.63 3.71 1.90
CA PHE A 26 7.83 3.29 3.05
C PHE A 26 7.78 1.77 3.17
N LEU A 27 7.50 1.06 2.08
CA LEU A 27 7.48 -0.41 2.07
C LEU A 27 8.84 -0.98 2.46
N SER A 28 9.92 -0.45 1.90
CA SER A 28 11.29 -0.90 2.23
C SER A 28 11.56 -0.82 3.73
N ARG A 29 11.19 0.28 4.36
CA ARG A 29 11.37 0.49 5.79
C ARG A 29 10.45 -0.45 6.60
N ARG A 30 9.19 -0.56 6.21
CA ARG A 30 8.18 -1.30 6.98
C ARG A 30 8.39 -2.81 6.92
N VAL A 31 8.79 -3.34 5.77
CA VAL A 31 8.99 -4.79 5.59
C VAL A 31 10.41 -5.23 5.93
N ARG A 32 11.36 -4.32 6.03
CA ARG A 32 12.76 -4.56 6.49
C ARG A 32 13.44 -5.73 5.78
N GLY A 33 13.33 -5.74 4.44
CA GLY A 33 13.96 -6.79 3.64
C GLY A 33 13.25 -8.14 3.70
N GLY A 34 12.03 -8.19 4.23
CA GLY A 34 11.22 -9.39 4.22
C GLY A 34 10.96 -9.89 2.79
N PRO A 35 10.68 -11.18 2.60
CA PRO A 35 10.51 -11.75 1.28
C PRO A 35 9.22 -11.28 0.61
N LEU A 36 9.26 -11.18 -0.71
CA LEU A 36 8.08 -11.04 -1.54
C LEU A 36 7.38 -12.40 -1.61
N MET A 37 6.10 -12.44 -1.32
CA MET A 37 5.33 -13.68 -1.22
C MET A 37 4.09 -13.63 -2.09
N SER A 38 3.62 -14.80 -2.53
CA SER A 38 2.31 -14.90 -3.18
C SER A 38 1.21 -14.41 -2.24
N LEU A 39 0.29 -13.58 -2.76
CA LEU A 39 -0.89 -13.16 -2.00
C LEU A 39 -1.72 -14.35 -1.54
N ASN A 40 -1.82 -15.40 -2.35
CA ASN A 40 -2.51 -16.62 -1.95
C ASN A 40 -1.88 -17.28 -0.72
N THR A 41 -0.55 -17.22 -0.61
CA THR A 41 0.14 -17.73 0.60
C THR A 41 -0.21 -16.89 1.82
N LEU A 42 -0.32 -15.57 1.67
CA LEU A 42 -0.60 -14.67 2.79
C LEU A 42 -2.04 -14.71 3.25
N VAL A 43 -3.00 -14.91 2.33
CA VAL A 43 -4.44 -14.83 2.63
C VAL A 43 -5.19 -16.16 2.45
N GLY A 44 -4.53 -17.18 1.90
CA GLY A 44 -5.10 -18.51 1.72
C GLY A 44 -5.60 -18.80 0.30
N SER A 45 -6.28 -17.87 -0.36
CA SER A 45 -6.80 -18.06 -1.71
C SER A 45 -7.43 -16.77 -2.25
N GLY A 46 -7.86 -16.79 -3.52
CA GLY A 46 -8.65 -15.71 -4.13
C GLY A 46 -7.86 -14.78 -5.03
N TYR A 47 -6.58 -15.02 -5.22
CA TYR A 47 -5.71 -14.20 -6.08
C TYR A 47 -5.04 -15.05 -7.16
N ASP A 48 -4.55 -14.41 -8.21
CA ASP A 48 -3.76 -15.07 -9.24
C ASP A 48 -2.39 -15.48 -8.68
N ARG A 49 -1.76 -16.48 -9.32
CA ARG A 49 -0.48 -17.01 -8.85
C ARG A 49 0.65 -16.00 -8.87
N ASP A 50 0.58 -15.05 -9.80
CA ASP A 50 1.60 -14.01 -9.99
C ASP A 50 1.35 -12.76 -9.15
N GLU A 51 0.26 -12.68 -8.41
CA GLU A 51 0.01 -11.58 -7.48
C GLU A 51 0.86 -11.76 -6.23
N VAL A 52 1.75 -10.81 -5.98
CA VAL A 52 2.74 -10.88 -4.91
C VAL A 52 2.67 -9.65 -4.01
N ALA A 53 3.01 -9.84 -2.74
CA ALA A 53 2.97 -8.79 -1.74
C ALA A 53 4.06 -9.00 -0.70
N TYR A 54 4.47 -7.90 -0.07
CA TYR A 54 5.35 -7.95 1.08
C TYR A 54 4.54 -8.16 2.35
N ARG A 55 4.93 -9.17 3.11
CA ARG A 55 4.36 -9.42 4.43
C ARG A 55 4.81 -8.34 5.42
N SER A 56 3.90 -7.89 6.25
CA SER A 56 4.17 -7.03 7.39
C SER A 56 3.04 -7.19 8.40
N ASN A 57 2.99 -6.30 9.38
CA ASN A 57 1.97 -6.33 10.44
C ASN A 57 0.68 -5.60 10.04
N TRP A 58 0.29 -5.70 8.76
CA TRP A 58 -0.92 -5.02 8.26
C TRP A 58 -2.18 -5.41 9.04
N THR A 59 -2.40 -6.72 9.18
CA THR A 59 -3.60 -7.26 9.82
C THR A 59 -3.62 -6.95 11.32
N GLU A 60 -2.48 -7.08 11.99
CA GLU A 60 -2.34 -6.79 13.42
C GLU A 60 -2.61 -5.31 13.74
N ARG A 61 -2.51 -4.45 12.73
CA ARG A 61 -2.81 -3.03 12.83
C ARG A 61 -4.12 -2.64 12.15
N GLY A 62 -5.04 -3.59 12.02
CA GLY A 62 -6.39 -3.36 11.53
C GLY A 62 -6.50 -3.20 10.02
N GLY A 63 -5.42 -3.42 9.27
CA GLY A 63 -5.40 -3.33 7.82
C GLY A 63 -5.54 -4.69 7.14
N ILE A 64 -5.10 -4.76 5.88
CA ILE A 64 -5.20 -5.96 5.05
C ILE A 64 -3.86 -6.27 4.38
N PRO A 65 -3.55 -7.55 4.11
CA PRO A 65 -2.30 -7.94 3.45
C PRO A 65 -2.13 -7.33 2.05
N TYR A 66 -3.21 -6.99 1.37
CA TYR A 66 -3.19 -6.35 0.05
C TYR A 66 -2.43 -5.02 0.04
N SER A 67 -2.31 -4.34 1.20
CA SER A 67 -1.52 -3.12 1.33
C SER A 67 -0.05 -3.31 0.97
N GLY A 68 0.46 -4.53 1.08
CA GLY A 68 1.84 -4.85 0.71
C GLY A 68 2.04 -5.25 -0.73
N LYS A 69 0.98 -5.26 -1.56
CA LYS A 69 1.07 -5.67 -2.95
C LYS A 69 1.88 -4.69 -3.79
N VAL A 70 2.73 -5.27 -4.64
CA VAL A 70 3.51 -4.51 -5.62
C VAL A 70 3.36 -5.15 -7.00
N TYR A 71 3.55 -4.35 -8.04
CA TYR A 71 3.48 -4.77 -9.44
C TYR A 71 4.89 -4.79 -10.01
N GLY A 72 5.48 -5.96 -10.05
CA GLY A 72 6.83 -6.17 -10.56
C GLY A 72 7.55 -7.30 -9.82
N PRO A 73 8.76 -7.66 -10.27
CA PRO A 73 9.50 -8.80 -9.73
C PRO A 73 10.14 -8.51 -8.37
N SER A 74 10.25 -7.24 -7.99
CA SER A 74 10.87 -6.81 -6.74
C SER A 74 10.38 -5.42 -6.37
N LEU A 75 10.65 -4.98 -5.14
CA LEU A 75 10.33 -3.62 -4.71
C LEU A 75 11.09 -2.59 -5.56
N ARG A 76 12.36 -2.84 -5.83
CA ARG A 76 13.19 -1.94 -6.64
C ARG A 76 12.60 -1.70 -8.03
N ASP A 77 12.13 -2.76 -8.68
CA ASP A 77 11.65 -2.72 -10.06
C ASP A 77 10.13 -2.61 -10.14
N ALA A 78 9.44 -2.39 -9.02
CA ALA A 78 8.00 -2.23 -9.01
C ALA A 78 7.59 -0.96 -9.76
N THR A 79 6.55 -1.09 -10.59
CA THR A 79 5.99 0.01 -11.37
C THR A 79 4.75 0.61 -10.73
N ALA A 80 4.18 -0.06 -9.74
CA ALA A 80 3.01 0.38 -8.98
C ALA A 80 2.92 -0.38 -7.66
N THR A 81 2.13 0.17 -6.73
CA THR A 81 1.81 -0.46 -5.45
C THR A 81 0.31 -0.35 -5.18
N GLU A 82 -0.16 -1.00 -4.12
CA GLU A 82 -1.53 -0.81 -3.60
C GLU A 82 -1.53 0.03 -2.30
N LEU A 83 -0.41 0.61 -1.95
CA LEU A 83 -0.24 1.30 -0.67
C LEU A 83 -1.13 2.55 -0.57
N ILE A 84 -1.13 3.40 -1.60
CA ILE A 84 -1.95 4.61 -1.61
C ILE A 84 -3.43 4.25 -1.73
N SER A 85 -3.80 3.30 -2.58
CA SER A 85 -5.20 2.92 -2.78
C SER A 85 -5.83 2.35 -1.50
N THR A 86 -5.17 1.39 -0.86
CA THR A 86 -5.70 0.79 0.36
C THR A 86 -5.68 1.78 1.53
N GLY A 87 -4.67 2.64 1.59
CA GLY A 87 -4.58 3.68 2.61
C GLY A 87 -5.68 4.73 2.48
N LEU A 88 -5.95 5.21 1.26
CA LEU A 88 -7.03 6.18 1.01
C LEU A 88 -8.40 5.59 1.34
N GLU A 89 -8.66 4.36 0.91
CA GLU A 89 -9.92 3.69 1.25
C GLU A 89 -10.11 3.62 2.76
N ARG A 90 -9.08 3.25 3.49
CA ARG A 90 -9.14 3.16 4.94
C ARG A 90 -9.32 4.52 5.60
N LEU A 91 -8.60 5.54 5.12
CA LEU A 91 -8.71 6.90 5.64
C LEU A 91 -10.14 7.44 5.51
N LEU A 92 -10.78 7.20 4.38
CA LEU A 92 -12.14 7.66 4.13
C LEU A 92 -13.19 6.87 4.90
N ARG A 93 -12.95 5.57 5.12
CA ARG A 93 -13.91 4.69 5.79
C ARG A 93 -13.83 4.73 7.32
N GLU A 94 -12.62 4.75 7.86
CA GLU A 94 -12.39 4.60 9.30
C GLU A 94 -11.18 5.41 9.80
N PRO A 95 -11.22 6.76 9.67
CA PRO A 95 -10.03 7.59 9.96
C PRO A 95 -9.58 7.50 11.42
N THR A 96 -10.51 7.41 12.35
CA THR A 96 -10.18 7.34 13.78
C THR A 96 -9.50 6.02 14.14
N ASP A 97 -10.04 4.90 13.64
CA ASP A 97 -9.46 3.59 13.88
C ASP A 97 -8.10 3.46 13.18
N PHE A 98 -7.98 4.02 11.98
CA PHE A 98 -6.71 4.03 11.25
C PHE A 98 -5.62 4.73 12.04
N LEU A 99 -5.93 5.92 12.57
CA LEU A 99 -4.98 6.67 13.39
C LEU A 99 -4.58 5.89 14.66
N ALA A 100 -5.57 5.29 15.33
CA ALA A 100 -5.33 4.58 16.58
C ALA A 100 -4.53 3.28 16.37
N GLN A 101 -4.74 2.59 15.25
CA GLN A 101 -4.18 1.26 15.01
C GLN A 101 -2.89 1.28 14.19
N ASP A 102 -2.74 2.26 13.29
CA ASP A 102 -1.59 2.32 12.37
C ASP A 102 -1.22 3.76 12.03
N ALA A 103 -0.79 4.50 13.02
CA ALA A 103 -0.37 5.89 12.84
C ALA A 103 0.78 6.04 11.86
N ASP A 104 1.69 5.08 11.82
CA ASP A 104 2.84 5.07 10.89
C ASP A 104 2.37 5.11 9.43
N TYR A 105 1.43 4.25 9.07
CA TYR A 105 0.86 4.19 7.72
C TYR A 105 0.04 5.45 7.41
N LEU A 106 -0.79 5.89 8.35
CA LEU A 106 -1.60 7.09 8.16
C LEU A 106 -0.73 8.34 7.95
N LEU A 107 0.31 8.52 8.75
CA LEU A 107 1.22 9.66 8.61
C LEU A 107 1.95 9.65 7.28
N PHE A 108 2.43 8.48 6.85
CA PHE A 108 3.03 8.33 5.52
C PHE A 108 2.06 8.81 4.43
N LEU A 109 0.81 8.34 4.48
CA LEU A 109 -0.20 8.66 3.49
C LEU A 109 -0.48 10.17 3.43
N VAL A 110 -0.75 10.78 4.58
CA VAL A 110 -1.07 12.21 4.69
C VAL A 110 0.09 13.07 4.23
N LEU A 111 1.30 12.78 4.70
CA LEU A 111 2.49 13.56 4.34
C LEU A 111 2.82 13.44 2.85
N THR A 112 2.66 12.24 2.28
CA THR A 112 2.91 12.02 0.85
C THR A 112 1.91 12.81 0.01
N LEU A 113 0.63 12.77 0.35
CA LEU A 113 -0.40 13.50 -0.39
C LEU A 113 -0.25 15.01 -0.25
N GLN A 114 0.16 15.51 0.93
CA GLN A 114 0.40 16.94 1.15
C GLN A 114 1.61 17.46 0.38
N SER A 115 2.58 16.61 0.09
CA SER A 115 3.79 17.00 -0.65
C SER A 115 3.60 17.10 -2.14
N MET A 116 2.45 16.65 -2.66
CA MET A 116 2.16 16.72 -4.09
C MET A 116 1.98 18.17 -4.53
N PRO A 117 2.50 18.56 -5.72
CA PRO A 117 2.27 19.88 -6.26
C PRO A 117 0.77 20.09 -6.56
N PRO A 118 0.31 21.36 -6.45
CA PRO A 118 -1.09 21.67 -6.73
C PRO A 118 -1.48 21.45 -8.20
#